data_5ff7f52e33d48cf2e44f64da83fb5884
#
_entry.id   5ff7f52e33d48cf2e44f64da83fb5884
#
_cell.length_a   1.000
_cell.length_b   1.000
_cell.length_c   1.000
_cell.angle_alpha   90.00
_cell.angle_beta   90.00
_cell.angle_gamma   90.00
#
_symmetry.space_group_name_H-M   'P 1'
#
loop_
_entity.id
_entity.type
_entity.pdbx_description
1 polymer ?
#
loop_
_entity_poly.entity_id
_entity_poly.type
_entity_poly.pdbx_seq_one_letter_code
_entity_poly.pdbx_strand_id
1 'polypeptide(L)'
;MLPHLSPDAAKALREALTRARYTTDGVRSLLGAAAHAALGRGEPEPAHRVAADADALDVLVRLLLLGSVEPDAAVAAALAPLTPGDAAAAGLLVADGAGWRAALDLRPYGVADGPDWWVLSDLDARRQQRDHVTGVGAASLTLAAATVRRPVGSALDLGTGCGVQALHASRHARRVTGTDVAPRALALAAATFALNDVDVELVDGPWLAPVAGRRFDQIVSNPPFVPGPARVEFVYRDSGEDGDAALAALVADLAGHLASGGVAQLLASWLHVRGEDWPDRVRSWLPAGCDAWVVQREVADPALHVGTWQRDGGLDPASPAGRDQARAWLEWMDRTGVEAVGFGLLTLRRTDAAPTVVFEDVREPFDDPLGPEVEGWLDRVDWLRAHADDTALLSARLTLAPSVLLERWSAPGPEGWTAVGAAVGRQDGPRWRHEVDGPAADLLAGCHGALPLGELVELLAIAHDRPTDALVTATLPAVREFVRHGLLVPSG
;
A
#
# COMPACT_ATOMS: atom_id res chain seq x y z
N MET A 1 28.33 -1.87 11.36
CA MET A 1 27.96 -0.88 12.40
C MET A 1 26.50 -0.54 12.19
N LEU A 2 25.71 -0.43 13.26
CA LEU A 2 24.34 0.07 13.17
C LEU A 2 24.38 1.61 13.07
N PRO A 3 23.55 2.24 12.22
CA PRO A 3 23.49 3.70 12.16
C PRO A 3 22.95 4.26 13.48
N HIS A 4 23.53 5.38 13.89
CA HIS A 4 23.07 6.12 15.08
C HIS A 4 23.24 7.62 14.85
N LEU A 5 22.14 8.33 14.70
CA LEU A 5 22.10 9.78 14.59
C LEU A 5 21.74 10.39 15.94
N SER A 6 22.73 11.05 16.59
CA SER A 6 22.42 11.87 17.75
C SER A 6 21.49 13.04 17.35
N PRO A 7 20.74 13.62 18.30
CA PRO A 7 19.87 14.78 18.00
C PRO A 7 20.62 15.94 17.32
N ASP A 8 21.87 16.22 17.75
CA ASP A 8 22.69 17.27 17.17
C ASP A 8 23.14 16.93 15.75
N ALA A 9 23.57 15.67 15.49
CA ALA A 9 23.94 15.21 14.17
C ALA A 9 22.73 15.19 13.21
N ALA A 10 21.58 14.77 13.69
CA ALA A 10 20.32 14.78 12.89
C ALA A 10 19.94 16.20 12.51
N LYS A 11 20.00 17.16 13.45
CA LYS A 11 19.75 18.57 13.20
C LYS A 11 20.75 19.15 12.18
N ALA A 12 22.04 18.91 12.36
CA ALA A 12 23.08 19.40 11.46
C ALA A 12 22.92 18.83 10.04
N LEU A 13 22.61 17.53 9.90
CA LEU A 13 22.33 16.90 8.62
C LEU A 13 21.10 17.52 7.96
N ARG A 14 19.99 17.68 8.69
CA ARG A 14 18.77 18.31 8.20
C ARG A 14 19.01 19.71 7.66
N GLU A 15 19.80 20.52 8.40
CA GLU A 15 20.21 21.86 7.96
C GLU A 15 21.01 21.81 6.65
N ALA A 16 21.93 20.86 6.51
CA ALA A 16 22.72 20.68 5.30
C ALA A 16 21.85 20.27 4.10
N LEU A 17 20.98 19.27 4.27
CA LEU A 17 20.09 18.78 3.21
C LEU A 17 19.11 19.88 2.77
N THR A 18 18.54 20.61 3.71
CA THR A 18 17.64 21.73 3.42
C THR A 18 18.35 22.85 2.67
N ARG A 19 19.55 23.28 3.12
CA ARG A 19 20.34 24.31 2.46
C ARG A 19 20.72 23.93 1.04
N ALA A 20 21.09 22.67 0.81
CA ALA A 20 21.42 22.12 -0.50
C ALA A 20 20.18 21.91 -1.37
N ARG A 21 18.97 22.08 -0.83
CA ARG A 21 17.70 21.70 -1.51
C ARG A 21 17.70 20.24 -1.95
N TYR A 22 18.27 19.36 -1.13
CA TYR A 22 18.23 17.90 -1.34
C TYR A 22 16.84 17.38 -0.98
N THR A 23 15.85 17.74 -1.82
CA THR A 23 14.44 17.43 -1.74
C THR A 23 14.03 16.66 -2.99
N THR A 24 12.85 16.04 -2.98
CA THR A 24 12.30 15.37 -4.18
C THR A 24 12.26 16.31 -5.38
N ASP A 25 11.78 17.52 -5.20
CA ASP A 25 11.69 18.51 -6.28
C ASP A 25 13.07 19.06 -6.66
N GLY A 26 13.97 19.26 -5.69
CA GLY A 26 15.33 19.70 -5.95
C GLY A 26 16.10 18.70 -6.81
N VAL A 27 16.07 17.42 -6.42
CA VAL A 27 16.70 16.34 -7.17
C VAL A 27 16.06 16.17 -8.55
N ARG A 28 14.73 16.21 -8.65
CA ARG A 28 14.02 16.13 -9.94
C ARG A 28 14.37 17.30 -10.85
N SER A 29 14.46 18.50 -10.31
CA SER A 29 14.82 19.70 -11.07
C SER A 29 16.26 19.66 -11.56
N LEU A 30 17.20 19.17 -10.75
CA LEU A 30 18.59 18.97 -11.13
C LEU A 30 18.71 17.95 -12.26
N LEU A 31 18.14 16.76 -12.07
CA LEU A 31 18.33 15.64 -13.01
C LEU A 31 17.51 15.84 -14.31
N GLY A 32 16.41 16.55 -14.25
CA GLY A 32 15.43 16.61 -15.35
C GLY A 32 14.72 15.26 -15.56
N ALA A 33 13.68 15.27 -16.38
CA ALA A 33 12.80 14.10 -16.56
C ALA A 33 13.55 12.85 -17.06
N ALA A 34 14.47 13.01 -18.03
CA ALA A 34 15.13 11.89 -18.66
C ALA A 34 16.12 11.17 -17.73
N ALA A 35 17.01 11.92 -17.03
CA ALA A 35 17.97 11.32 -16.12
C ALA A 35 17.28 10.78 -14.84
N HIS A 36 16.23 11.46 -14.35
CA HIS A 36 15.44 10.98 -13.24
C HIS A 36 14.73 9.65 -13.58
N ALA A 37 14.12 9.54 -14.76
CA ALA A 37 13.50 8.29 -15.22
C ALA A 37 14.54 7.16 -15.42
N ALA A 38 15.72 7.47 -15.95
CA ALA A 38 16.80 6.52 -16.10
C ALA A 38 17.28 5.98 -14.74
N LEU A 39 17.45 6.86 -13.76
CA LEU A 39 17.84 6.47 -12.40
C LEU A 39 16.79 5.54 -11.77
N GLY A 40 15.50 5.79 -11.98
CA GLY A 40 14.39 4.92 -11.53
C GLY A 40 14.43 3.51 -12.15
N ARG A 41 15.09 3.33 -13.29
CA ARG A 41 15.33 2.02 -13.94
C ARG A 41 16.66 1.37 -13.57
N GLY A 42 17.45 1.99 -12.68
CA GLY A 42 18.78 1.51 -12.30
C GLY A 42 19.88 1.91 -13.29
N GLU A 43 19.69 2.93 -14.11
CA GLU A 43 20.64 3.46 -15.09
C GLU A 43 21.25 4.77 -14.55
N PRO A 44 22.36 4.75 -13.77
CA PRO A 44 22.86 5.94 -13.07
C PRO A 44 23.63 6.93 -13.97
N GLU A 45 24.17 6.49 -15.09
CA GLU A 45 25.07 7.29 -15.94
C GLU A 45 24.48 8.63 -16.42
N PRO A 46 23.20 8.71 -16.86
CA PRO A 46 22.59 9.99 -17.20
C PRO A 46 22.54 10.96 -16.02
N ALA A 47 22.33 10.48 -14.79
CA ALA A 47 22.32 11.29 -13.59
C ALA A 47 23.74 11.79 -13.24
N HIS A 48 24.78 10.96 -13.38
CA HIS A 48 26.18 11.38 -13.22
C HIS A 48 26.57 12.51 -14.17
N ARG A 49 26.12 12.45 -15.42
CA ARG A 49 26.43 13.48 -16.43
C ARG A 49 25.78 14.82 -16.15
N VAL A 50 24.61 14.81 -15.52
CA VAL A 50 23.88 16.04 -15.19
C VAL A 50 24.37 16.63 -13.86
N ALA A 51 24.54 15.81 -12.83
CA ALA A 51 25.05 16.22 -11.52
C ALA A 51 26.58 16.35 -11.55
N ALA A 52 27.14 17.17 -12.43
CA ALA A 52 28.59 17.24 -12.67
C ALA A 52 29.26 18.45 -11.98
N ASP A 53 28.47 19.42 -11.50
CA ASP A 53 29.00 20.62 -10.90
C ASP A 53 29.47 20.39 -9.44
N ALA A 54 30.10 21.40 -8.87
CA ALA A 54 30.66 21.34 -7.53
C ALA A 54 29.73 21.97 -6.47
N ASP A 55 28.45 22.22 -6.81
CA ASP A 55 27.53 22.73 -5.83
C ASP A 55 27.08 21.65 -4.83
N ALA A 56 26.48 22.07 -3.72
CA ALA A 56 26.15 21.13 -2.64
C ALA A 56 25.09 20.09 -3.06
N LEU A 57 24.15 20.43 -3.94
CA LEU A 57 23.14 19.48 -4.40
C LEU A 57 23.76 18.41 -5.30
N ASP A 58 24.60 18.80 -6.25
CA ASP A 58 25.31 17.86 -7.15
C ASP A 58 26.17 16.88 -6.37
N VAL A 59 26.95 17.38 -5.39
CA VAL A 59 27.78 16.55 -4.51
C VAL A 59 26.91 15.57 -3.71
N LEU A 60 25.80 16.03 -3.12
CA LEU A 60 24.93 15.14 -2.35
C LEU A 60 24.22 14.09 -3.24
N VAL A 61 23.80 14.45 -4.46
CA VAL A 61 23.24 13.49 -5.41
C VAL A 61 24.26 12.42 -5.78
N ARG A 62 25.48 12.80 -6.13
CA ARG A 62 26.54 11.84 -6.45
C ARG A 62 26.89 10.95 -5.25
N LEU A 63 27.06 11.56 -4.07
CA LEU A 63 27.44 10.85 -2.85
C LEU A 63 26.34 9.87 -2.39
N LEU A 64 25.10 10.38 -2.22
CA LEU A 64 24.03 9.68 -1.50
C LEU A 64 23.13 8.83 -2.42
N LEU A 65 22.86 9.30 -3.66
CA LEU A 65 21.98 8.57 -4.59
C LEU A 65 22.78 7.72 -5.59
N LEU A 66 23.94 8.20 -6.04
CA LEU A 66 24.73 7.50 -7.06
C LEU A 66 25.86 6.67 -6.46
N GLY A 67 26.14 6.79 -5.16
CA GLY A 67 27.14 6.02 -4.44
C GLY A 67 28.59 6.33 -4.85
N SER A 68 28.82 7.52 -5.40
CA SER A 68 30.16 7.97 -5.82
C SER A 68 31.07 8.24 -4.63
N VAL A 69 32.37 8.13 -4.87
CA VAL A 69 33.41 8.63 -3.94
C VAL A 69 33.60 10.12 -4.21
N GLU A 70 33.36 10.95 -3.21
CA GLU A 70 33.52 12.39 -3.30
C GLU A 70 34.72 12.89 -2.45
N PRO A 71 35.46 13.91 -2.90
CA PRO A 71 36.60 14.46 -2.14
C PRO A 71 36.17 14.99 -0.78
N ASP A 72 37.04 14.86 0.23
CA ASP A 72 36.78 15.32 1.60
C ASP A 72 36.29 16.79 1.68
N ALA A 73 36.96 17.70 0.98
CA ALA A 73 36.59 19.11 0.98
C ALA A 73 35.19 19.37 0.38
N ALA A 74 34.80 18.62 -0.66
CA ALA A 74 33.49 18.73 -1.28
C ALA A 74 32.38 18.23 -0.32
N VAL A 75 32.61 17.06 0.30
CA VAL A 75 31.69 16.49 1.28
C VAL A 75 31.56 17.38 2.52
N ALA A 76 32.67 17.92 3.04
CA ALA A 76 32.67 18.83 4.15
C ALA A 76 31.88 20.12 3.86
N ALA A 77 31.98 20.68 2.67
CA ALA A 77 31.20 21.85 2.24
C ALA A 77 29.71 21.53 2.08
N ALA A 78 29.39 20.38 1.47
CA ALA A 78 28.00 19.98 1.21
C ALA A 78 27.25 19.63 2.49
N LEU A 79 27.90 18.93 3.43
CA LEU A 79 27.31 18.48 4.69
C LEU A 79 27.38 19.50 5.84
N ALA A 80 28.15 20.62 5.71
CA ALA A 80 28.24 21.57 6.81
C ALA A 80 26.84 21.94 7.33
N PRO A 81 26.59 22.07 8.66
CA PRO A 81 27.61 22.05 9.74
C PRO A 81 28.03 20.65 10.21
N LEU A 82 27.46 19.54 9.68
CA LEU A 82 27.90 18.19 10.01
C LEU A 82 29.27 17.93 9.33
N THR A 83 30.25 17.47 10.12
CA THR A 83 31.54 17.10 9.51
C THR A 83 31.50 15.71 8.89
N PRO A 84 32.32 15.41 7.86
CA PRO A 84 32.42 14.05 7.31
C PRO A 84 32.79 12.99 8.36
N GLY A 85 33.64 13.36 9.34
CA GLY A 85 34.00 12.49 10.45
C GLY A 85 32.80 12.16 11.37
N ASP A 86 31.96 13.14 11.70
CA ASP A 86 30.73 12.92 12.47
C ASP A 86 29.72 12.10 11.69
N ALA A 87 29.59 12.34 10.38
CA ALA A 87 28.75 11.54 9.49
C ALA A 87 29.23 10.08 9.41
N ALA A 88 30.53 9.84 9.41
CA ALA A 88 31.11 8.50 9.44
C ALA A 88 30.89 7.83 10.81
N ALA A 89 31.06 8.56 11.93
CA ALA A 89 30.76 8.07 13.27
C ALA A 89 29.27 7.71 13.44
N ALA A 90 28.37 8.44 12.78
CA ALA A 90 26.93 8.14 12.70
C ALA A 90 26.58 6.94 11.82
N GLY A 91 27.55 6.40 11.06
CA GLY A 91 27.35 5.28 10.13
C GLY A 91 26.77 5.68 8.78
N LEU A 92 26.77 6.96 8.43
CA LEU A 92 26.26 7.48 7.15
C LEU A 92 27.29 7.39 6.02
N LEU A 93 28.57 7.53 6.35
CA LEU A 93 29.69 7.55 5.41
C LEU A 93 30.76 6.53 5.80
N VAL A 94 31.54 6.12 4.79
CA VAL A 94 32.77 5.38 4.97
C VAL A 94 33.91 6.06 4.19
N ALA A 95 35.11 6.07 4.75
CA ALA A 95 36.28 6.55 4.04
C ALA A 95 36.60 5.62 2.87
N ASP A 96 36.90 6.19 1.71
CA ASP A 96 37.27 5.46 0.51
C ASP A 96 38.38 6.21 -0.22
N GLY A 97 39.62 5.69 -0.14
CA GLY A 97 40.80 6.39 -0.64
C GLY A 97 41.02 7.74 0.05
N ALA A 98 41.07 8.81 -0.75
CA ALA A 98 41.22 10.20 -0.25
C ALA A 98 39.88 10.91 -0.08
N GLY A 99 38.77 10.19 -0.13
CA GLY A 99 37.42 10.76 -0.05
C GLY A 99 36.46 9.94 0.80
N TRP A 100 35.18 10.19 0.57
CA TRP A 100 34.08 9.57 1.30
C TRP A 100 33.06 8.96 0.34
N ARG A 101 32.46 7.86 0.74
CA ARG A 101 31.36 7.20 0.06
C ARG A 101 30.20 6.98 1.04
N ALA A 102 28.97 7.01 0.54
CA ALA A 102 27.81 6.67 1.35
C ALA A 102 27.87 5.22 1.85
N ALA A 103 27.56 5.01 3.13
CA ALA A 103 27.41 3.71 3.77
C ALA A 103 25.96 3.23 3.75
N LEU A 104 25.01 4.17 3.57
CA LEU A 104 23.58 3.98 3.53
C LEU A 104 23.00 4.71 2.34
N ASP A 105 21.86 4.26 1.88
CA ASP A 105 20.99 5.01 0.98
C ASP A 105 20.24 6.07 1.80
N LEU A 106 20.34 7.32 1.40
CA LEU A 106 19.61 8.44 1.99
C LEU A 106 18.88 9.17 0.88
N ARG A 107 17.57 9.00 0.82
CA ARG A 107 16.75 9.56 -0.25
C ARG A 107 15.74 10.57 0.26
N PRO A 108 15.52 11.68 -0.47
CA PRO A 108 14.36 12.51 -0.25
C PRO A 108 13.11 11.75 -0.68
N TYR A 109 12.07 11.89 0.12
CA TYR A 109 10.76 11.26 -0.09
C TYR A 109 9.67 12.31 0.09
N GLY A 110 9.18 12.84 -1.03
CA GLY A 110 8.07 13.79 -1.06
C GLY A 110 6.73 13.08 -1.05
N VAL A 111 5.78 13.64 -0.34
CA VAL A 111 4.38 13.21 -0.32
C VAL A 111 3.48 14.32 -0.79
N ALA A 112 2.40 13.98 -1.49
CA ALA A 112 1.40 14.96 -1.90
C ALA A 112 0.88 15.72 -0.66
N ASP A 113 0.82 17.04 -0.76
CA ASP A 113 0.32 17.92 0.29
C ASP A 113 1.06 17.82 1.64
N GLY A 114 2.34 17.41 1.62
CA GLY A 114 3.15 17.21 2.82
C GLY A 114 4.58 17.68 2.70
N PRO A 115 5.35 17.58 3.81
CA PRO A 115 6.77 17.87 3.78
C PRO A 115 7.52 16.82 2.97
N ASP A 116 8.66 17.20 2.41
CA ASP A 116 9.67 16.22 2.01
C ASP A 116 10.29 15.60 3.28
N TRP A 117 10.35 14.30 3.30
CA TRP A 117 11.10 13.54 4.29
C TRP A 117 12.41 13.03 3.68
N TRP A 118 13.30 12.60 4.54
CA TRP A 118 14.53 11.87 4.18
C TRP A 118 14.47 10.49 4.80
N VAL A 119 14.58 9.46 3.99
CA VAL A 119 14.52 8.07 4.44
C VAL A 119 15.89 7.42 4.30
N LEU A 120 16.31 6.78 5.39
CA LEU A 120 17.56 6.03 5.48
C LEU A 120 17.28 4.53 5.30
N SER A 121 18.01 3.88 4.40
CA SER A 121 17.89 2.45 4.16
C SER A 121 19.24 1.83 3.77
N ASP A 122 19.26 0.53 3.54
CA ASP A 122 20.46 -0.13 3.04
C ASP A 122 20.68 0.17 1.57
N LEU A 123 21.97 0.26 1.20
CA LEU A 123 22.38 0.28 -0.20
C LEU A 123 22.06 -1.06 -0.89
N ASP A 124 21.75 -1.03 -2.19
CA ASP A 124 21.53 -2.23 -3.01
C ASP A 124 22.67 -3.24 -2.95
N ALA A 125 23.91 -2.80 -2.74
CA ALA A 125 25.05 -3.67 -2.53
C ALA A 125 24.92 -4.63 -1.34
N ARG A 126 24.02 -4.33 -0.39
CA ARG A 126 23.71 -5.21 0.76
C ARG A 126 22.49 -6.11 0.50
N ARG A 127 21.85 -6.05 -0.66
CA ARG A 127 20.59 -6.76 -0.96
C ARG A 127 20.64 -8.26 -0.68
N GLN A 128 21.79 -8.89 -0.82
CA GLN A 128 21.99 -10.31 -0.51
C GLN A 128 22.27 -10.60 0.98
N GLN A 129 22.32 -9.59 1.83
CA GLN A 129 22.49 -9.81 3.27
C GLN A 129 21.13 -10.10 3.91
N ARG A 130 21.14 -11.06 4.84
CA ARG A 130 19.90 -11.53 5.48
C ARG A 130 19.14 -10.44 6.23
N ASP A 131 19.87 -9.47 6.81
CA ASP A 131 19.33 -8.34 7.57
C ASP A 131 19.18 -7.06 6.75
N HIS A 132 19.13 -7.18 5.41
CA HIS A 132 18.92 -6.05 4.51
C HIS A 132 17.59 -5.36 4.80
N VAL A 133 17.62 -4.03 4.87
CA VAL A 133 16.43 -3.20 5.07
C VAL A 133 16.20 -2.38 3.80
N THR A 134 15.12 -2.70 3.12
CA THR A 134 14.72 -2.02 1.88
C THR A 134 14.29 -0.59 2.15
N GLY A 135 14.56 0.31 1.21
CA GLY A 135 14.05 1.68 1.23
C GLY A 135 12.60 1.80 0.75
N VAL A 136 12.23 3.02 0.34
CA VAL A 136 10.89 3.29 -0.21
C VAL A 136 10.74 2.61 -1.56
N GLY A 137 9.99 1.53 -1.60
CA GLY A 137 9.68 0.76 -2.80
C GLY A 137 8.19 0.77 -3.16
N ALA A 138 7.83 0.11 -4.26
CA ALA A 138 6.44 0.05 -4.75
C ALA A 138 5.47 -0.45 -3.68
N ALA A 139 5.82 -1.50 -2.94
CA ALA A 139 4.99 -2.05 -1.85
C ALA A 139 4.71 -0.99 -0.76
N SER A 140 5.75 -0.26 -0.31
CA SER A 140 5.59 0.82 0.68
C SER A 140 4.70 1.95 0.17
N LEU A 141 4.82 2.32 -1.11
CA LEU A 141 4.01 3.36 -1.75
C LEU A 141 2.55 2.92 -1.89
N THR A 142 2.31 1.68 -2.34
CA THR A 142 0.96 1.11 -2.46
C THR A 142 0.24 1.08 -1.13
N LEU A 143 0.91 0.61 -0.06
CA LEU A 143 0.31 0.60 1.27
C LEU A 143 0.06 2.01 1.80
N ALA A 144 1.01 2.93 1.62
CA ALA A 144 0.84 4.33 2.03
C ALA A 144 -0.32 5.01 1.29
N ALA A 145 -0.50 4.72 -0.01
CA ALA A 145 -1.62 5.24 -0.81
C ALA A 145 -2.97 4.64 -0.38
N ALA A 146 -2.99 3.39 0.08
CA ALA A 146 -4.21 2.70 0.52
C ALA A 146 -4.59 2.96 1.98
N THR A 147 -3.68 3.55 2.77
CA THR A 147 -3.88 3.75 4.21
C THR A 147 -4.90 4.86 4.47
N VAL A 148 -5.88 4.56 5.33
CA VAL A 148 -6.86 5.53 5.88
C VAL A 148 -6.14 6.61 6.67
N ARG A 149 -6.55 7.89 6.50
CA ARG A 149 -5.86 9.03 7.11
C ARG A 149 -6.73 9.86 8.05
N ARG A 150 -7.79 9.27 8.58
CA ARG A 150 -8.60 9.92 9.63
C ARG A 150 -7.75 10.17 10.87
N PRO A 151 -7.95 11.31 11.57
CA PRO A 151 -7.26 11.58 12.83
C PRO A 151 -7.53 10.49 13.86
N VAL A 152 -6.46 9.91 14.42
CA VAL A 152 -6.54 8.82 15.40
C VAL A 152 -5.70 9.10 16.64
N GLY A 153 -6.03 8.44 17.75
CA GLY A 153 -5.28 8.55 19.01
C GLY A 153 -3.96 7.81 18.97
N SER A 154 -3.94 6.65 18.28
CA SER A 154 -2.78 5.74 18.27
C SER A 154 -2.68 4.97 16.97
N ALA A 155 -1.46 4.83 16.44
CA ALA A 155 -1.16 3.99 15.30
C ALA A 155 0.02 3.05 15.60
N LEU A 156 -0.03 1.86 15.01
CA LEU A 156 1.05 0.88 15.01
C LEU A 156 1.53 0.67 13.56
N ASP A 157 2.82 0.84 13.33
CA ASP A 157 3.54 0.37 12.15
C ASP A 157 4.21 -0.96 12.49
N LEU A 158 3.62 -2.06 12.04
CA LEU A 158 4.07 -3.42 12.35
C LEU A 158 5.05 -3.89 11.28
N GLY A 159 6.30 -4.14 11.66
CA GLY A 159 7.40 -4.39 10.74
C GLY A 159 7.86 -3.08 10.09
N THR A 160 8.27 -2.11 10.92
CA THR A 160 8.48 -0.71 10.48
C THR A 160 9.60 -0.54 9.45
N GLY A 161 10.56 -1.48 9.39
CA GLY A 161 11.68 -1.41 8.46
C GLY A 161 12.47 -0.10 8.59
N CYS A 162 12.49 0.71 7.53
CA CYS A 162 13.11 2.04 7.54
C CYS A 162 12.17 3.18 8.02
N GLY A 163 10.96 2.87 8.49
CA GLY A 163 10.05 3.81 9.13
C GLY A 163 9.05 4.52 8.23
N VAL A 164 8.88 4.10 6.98
CA VAL A 164 8.04 4.81 5.98
C VAL A 164 6.59 4.91 6.43
N GLN A 165 5.97 3.83 6.87
CA GLN A 165 4.55 3.84 7.26
C GLN A 165 4.35 4.64 8.55
N ALA A 166 5.29 4.56 9.49
CA ALA A 166 5.27 5.38 10.71
C ALA A 166 5.38 6.88 10.40
N LEU A 167 6.20 7.31 9.42
CA LEU A 167 6.23 8.69 8.95
C LEU A 167 4.86 9.13 8.42
N HIS A 168 4.20 8.30 7.62
CA HIS A 168 2.85 8.60 7.15
C HIS A 168 1.84 8.66 8.32
N ALA A 169 1.90 7.72 9.25
CA ALA A 169 1.01 7.68 10.41
C ALA A 169 1.18 8.91 11.32
N SER A 170 2.40 9.45 11.45
CA SER A 170 2.67 10.64 12.28
C SER A 170 1.90 11.90 11.84
N ARG A 171 1.37 11.92 10.62
CA ARG A 171 0.59 13.07 10.12
C ARG A 171 -0.83 13.12 10.62
N HIS A 172 -1.38 12.01 11.13
CA HIS A 172 -2.77 11.91 11.55
C HIS A 172 -2.98 11.17 12.87
N ALA A 173 -1.95 10.48 13.39
CA ALA A 173 -1.99 9.82 14.69
C ALA A 173 -1.28 10.67 15.76
N ARG A 174 -1.87 10.74 16.96
CA ARG A 174 -1.25 11.47 18.08
C ARG A 174 -0.05 10.73 18.68
N ARG A 175 -0.03 9.41 18.61
CA ARG A 175 1.06 8.54 19.04
C ARG A 175 1.28 7.48 17.98
N VAL A 176 2.53 7.27 17.62
CA VAL A 176 2.93 6.23 16.69
C VAL A 176 3.89 5.29 17.38
N THR A 177 3.65 4.01 17.24
CA THR A 177 4.56 2.94 17.68
C THR A 177 5.02 2.19 16.43
N GLY A 178 6.32 1.98 16.27
CA GLY A 178 6.90 1.11 15.24
C GLY A 178 7.51 -0.13 15.89
N THR A 179 7.26 -1.30 15.32
CA THR A 179 7.89 -2.55 15.80
C THR A 179 8.68 -3.21 14.69
N ASP A 180 9.77 -3.87 15.03
CA ASP A 180 10.52 -4.72 14.11
C ASP A 180 11.32 -5.78 14.90
N VAL A 181 11.58 -6.92 14.26
CA VAL A 181 12.41 -8.00 14.82
C VAL A 181 13.90 -7.80 14.50
N ALA A 182 14.22 -6.96 13.52
CA ALA A 182 15.59 -6.73 13.09
C ALA A 182 16.17 -5.49 13.78
N PRO A 183 17.22 -5.60 14.61
CA PRO A 183 17.86 -4.46 15.24
C PRO A 183 18.37 -3.42 14.25
N ARG A 184 18.70 -3.85 13.03
CA ARG A 184 19.12 -2.96 11.95
C ARG A 184 17.95 -2.11 11.43
N ALA A 185 16.78 -2.69 11.26
CA ALA A 185 15.57 -1.96 10.88
C ALA A 185 15.23 -0.88 11.92
N LEU A 186 15.23 -1.24 13.21
CA LEU A 186 14.98 -0.29 14.29
C LEU A 186 16.01 0.85 14.32
N ALA A 187 17.29 0.56 14.05
CA ALA A 187 18.33 1.59 14.00
C ALA A 187 18.14 2.54 12.80
N LEU A 188 17.77 2.01 11.63
CA LEU A 188 17.48 2.82 10.45
C LEU A 188 16.21 3.66 10.63
N ALA A 189 15.15 3.08 11.20
CA ALA A 189 13.92 3.80 11.54
C ALA A 189 14.22 4.94 12.55
N ALA A 190 14.97 4.66 13.62
CA ALA A 190 15.36 5.68 14.60
C ALA A 190 16.12 6.83 13.94
N ALA A 191 17.07 6.53 13.05
CA ALA A 191 17.82 7.55 12.32
C ALA A 191 16.92 8.34 11.34
N THR A 192 15.99 7.67 10.65
CA THR A 192 14.99 8.30 9.80
C THR A 192 14.10 9.25 10.60
N PHE A 193 13.59 8.82 11.76
CA PHE A 193 12.72 9.68 12.59
C PHE A 193 13.48 10.87 13.17
N ALA A 194 14.70 10.66 13.68
CA ALA A 194 15.54 11.74 14.17
C ALA A 194 15.84 12.78 13.08
N LEU A 195 16.13 12.32 11.86
CA LEU A 195 16.40 13.21 10.72
C LEU A 195 15.17 14.04 10.34
N ASN A 196 13.96 13.52 10.49
CA ASN A 196 12.72 14.21 10.13
C ASN A 196 12.01 14.89 11.29
N ASP A 197 12.59 14.85 12.51
CA ASP A 197 12.01 15.45 13.72
C ASP A 197 10.62 14.87 14.06
N VAL A 198 10.47 13.56 13.91
CA VAL A 198 9.23 12.83 14.17
C VAL A 198 9.42 11.94 15.39
N ASP A 199 8.46 12.00 16.32
CA ASP A 199 8.48 11.18 17.52
C ASP A 199 7.72 9.87 17.30
N VAL A 200 8.43 8.74 17.36
CA VAL A 200 7.89 7.38 17.22
C VAL A 200 8.49 6.49 18.30
N GLU A 201 7.64 5.82 19.04
CA GLU A 201 8.06 4.77 19.97
C GLU A 201 8.52 3.54 19.19
N LEU A 202 9.79 3.13 19.32
CA LEU A 202 10.31 1.92 18.70
C LEU A 202 10.39 0.78 19.71
N VAL A 203 9.86 -0.40 19.33
CA VAL A 203 9.83 -1.58 20.21
C VAL A 203 10.36 -2.80 19.43
N ASP A 204 11.34 -3.48 20.03
CA ASP A 204 11.96 -4.68 19.46
C ASP A 204 11.11 -5.93 19.74
N GLY A 205 10.97 -6.78 18.76
CA GLY A 205 10.41 -8.13 18.88
C GLY A 205 9.54 -8.58 17.71
N PRO A 206 9.20 -9.88 17.68
CA PRO A 206 8.48 -10.48 16.57
C PRO A 206 6.99 -10.18 16.59
N TRP A 207 6.44 -9.85 15.44
CA TRP A 207 5.01 -9.70 15.18
C TRP A 207 4.33 -8.78 16.20
N LEU A 208 3.23 -9.22 16.81
CA LEU A 208 2.44 -8.48 17.78
C LEU A 208 2.90 -8.69 19.25
N ALA A 209 3.87 -9.58 19.51
CA ALA A 209 4.36 -9.88 20.86
C ALA A 209 4.88 -8.63 21.61
N PRO A 210 5.63 -7.71 21.00
CA PRO A 210 6.13 -6.51 21.66
C PRO A 210 5.04 -5.57 22.16
N VAL A 211 3.85 -5.64 21.58
CA VAL A 211 2.69 -4.81 21.90
C VAL A 211 1.55 -5.60 22.55
N ALA A 212 1.87 -6.76 23.15
CA ALA A 212 0.88 -7.59 23.82
C ALA A 212 0.05 -6.80 24.84
N GLY A 213 -1.27 -6.95 24.79
CA GLY A 213 -2.21 -6.24 25.65
C GLY A 213 -2.46 -4.77 25.29
N ARG A 214 -1.78 -4.23 24.30
CA ARG A 214 -2.05 -2.88 23.77
C ARG A 214 -3.09 -2.95 22.63
N ARG A 215 -3.85 -1.86 22.49
CA ARG A 215 -4.82 -1.68 21.41
C ARG A 215 -4.57 -0.35 20.71
N PHE A 216 -4.74 -0.38 19.38
CA PHE A 216 -4.49 0.76 18.52
C PHE A 216 -5.74 1.12 17.72
N ASP A 217 -5.90 2.40 17.42
CA ASP A 217 -6.97 2.86 16.53
C ASP A 217 -6.65 2.54 15.07
N GLN A 218 -5.35 2.45 14.75
CA GLN A 218 -4.88 2.06 13.43
C GLN A 218 -3.68 1.12 13.54
N ILE A 219 -3.67 0.08 12.70
CA ILE A 219 -2.51 -0.80 12.49
C ILE A 219 -2.22 -0.82 11.00
N VAL A 220 -0.97 -0.56 10.63
CA VAL A 220 -0.51 -0.65 9.24
C VAL A 220 0.65 -1.63 9.19
N SER A 221 0.68 -2.52 8.18
CA SER A 221 1.79 -3.47 8.05
C SER A 221 2.09 -3.78 6.59
N ASN A 222 3.37 -3.76 6.26
CA ASN A 222 3.93 -4.42 5.10
C ASN A 222 4.75 -5.63 5.59
N PRO A 223 4.10 -6.71 6.01
CA PRO A 223 4.78 -7.82 6.67
C PRO A 223 5.61 -8.63 5.68
N PRO A 224 6.49 -9.54 6.13
CA PRO A 224 7.09 -10.54 5.28
C PRO A 224 5.99 -11.51 4.78
N PHE A 225 5.45 -11.23 3.58
CA PHE A 225 4.25 -11.87 3.04
C PHE A 225 4.50 -12.81 1.86
N VAL A 226 5.75 -13.10 1.50
CA VAL A 226 6.04 -13.96 0.34
C VAL A 226 5.79 -15.43 0.65
N PRO A 227 4.75 -16.07 0.06
CA PRO A 227 4.50 -17.47 0.28
C PRO A 227 5.58 -18.33 -0.38
N GLY A 228 6.06 -19.30 0.36
CA GLY A 228 7.10 -20.20 -0.11
C GLY A 228 7.33 -21.36 0.86
N PRO A 229 8.32 -22.22 0.60
CA PRO A 229 8.70 -23.27 1.54
C PRO A 229 9.25 -22.65 2.85
N ALA A 230 9.04 -23.35 3.98
CA ALA A 230 9.42 -22.91 5.32
C ALA A 230 10.94 -22.67 5.45
N ARG A 231 11.41 -21.52 5.02
CA ARG A 231 12.83 -21.06 5.08
C ARG A 231 12.90 -19.57 5.25
N VAL A 232 13.94 -19.06 5.91
CA VAL A 232 14.23 -17.63 6.01
C VAL A 232 15.57 -17.38 5.32
N GLU A 233 15.52 -16.82 4.12
CA GLU A 233 16.69 -16.30 3.41
C GLU A 233 16.86 -14.80 3.72
N PHE A 234 15.75 -14.04 3.72
CA PHE A 234 15.72 -12.61 4.01
C PHE A 234 14.65 -12.29 5.04
N VAL A 235 15.01 -11.57 6.10
CA VAL A 235 14.10 -11.25 7.21
C VAL A 235 12.94 -10.35 6.77
N TYR A 236 13.17 -9.45 5.81
CA TYR A 236 12.14 -8.52 5.34
C TYR A 236 11.05 -9.18 4.48
N ARG A 237 11.25 -10.42 4.02
CA ARG A 237 10.43 -11.08 3.00
C ARG A 237 9.86 -12.41 3.46
N ASP A 238 10.68 -13.19 4.15
CA ASP A 238 10.41 -14.60 4.44
C ASP A 238 9.97 -14.73 5.91
N SER A 239 8.79 -15.30 6.13
CA SER A 239 8.25 -15.52 7.49
C SER A 239 8.90 -16.70 8.22
N GLY A 240 9.46 -17.65 7.49
CA GLY A 240 9.96 -18.93 8.01
C GLY A 240 8.88 -20.01 8.14
N GLU A 241 7.63 -19.65 7.95
CA GLU A 241 6.49 -20.59 7.95
C GLU A 241 6.20 -21.10 6.53
N ASP A 242 5.46 -22.20 6.42
CA ASP A 242 5.10 -22.80 5.15
C ASP A 242 3.94 -22.06 4.49
N GLY A 243 4.12 -21.70 3.23
CA GLY A 243 3.11 -21.01 2.44
C GLY A 243 2.71 -19.65 2.99
N ASP A 244 1.42 -19.44 3.21
CA ASP A 244 0.81 -18.22 3.75
C ASP A 244 0.41 -18.33 5.23
N ALA A 245 0.91 -19.35 5.95
CA ALA A 245 0.53 -19.63 7.34
C ALA A 245 0.88 -18.49 8.31
N ALA A 246 2.02 -17.84 8.14
CA ALA A 246 2.42 -16.72 9.00
C ALA A 246 1.46 -15.53 8.87
N LEU A 247 1.04 -15.23 7.64
CA LEU A 247 0.09 -14.15 7.39
C LEU A 247 -1.30 -14.51 7.94
N ALA A 248 -1.72 -15.75 7.78
CA ALA A 248 -2.95 -16.25 8.37
C ALA A 248 -2.97 -16.09 9.89
N ALA A 249 -1.88 -16.46 10.58
CA ALA A 249 -1.73 -16.28 12.02
C ALA A 249 -1.74 -14.79 12.42
N LEU A 250 -1.01 -13.94 11.70
CA LEU A 250 -1.02 -12.50 11.95
C LEU A 250 -2.42 -11.92 11.85
N VAL A 251 -3.14 -12.20 10.75
CA VAL A 251 -4.50 -11.68 10.51
C VAL A 251 -5.46 -12.10 11.62
N ALA A 252 -5.39 -13.36 12.06
CA ALA A 252 -6.23 -13.89 13.14
C ALA A 252 -6.03 -13.12 14.48
N ASP A 253 -4.80 -12.68 14.76
CA ASP A 253 -4.45 -12.01 16.01
C ASP A 253 -4.75 -10.50 16.02
N LEU A 254 -4.94 -9.87 14.85
CA LEU A 254 -5.11 -8.40 14.72
C LEU A 254 -6.27 -7.85 15.55
N ALA A 255 -7.41 -8.55 15.61
CA ALA A 255 -8.58 -8.08 16.37
C ALA A 255 -8.28 -7.85 17.87
N GLY A 256 -7.38 -8.65 18.44
CA GLY A 256 -6.91 -8.50 19.83
C GLY A 256 -6.19 -7.18 20.08
N HIS A 257 -5.60 -6.60 19.05
CA HIS A 257 -4.79 -5.38 19.09
C HIS A 257 -5.50 -4.15 18.49
N LEU A 258 -6.73 -4.28 18.00
CA LEU A 258 -7.55 -3.15 17.55
C LEU A 258 -8.42 -2.61 18.68
N ALA A 259 -8.50 -1.29 18.80
CA ALA A 259 -9.52 -0.60 19.57
C ALA A 259 -10.90 -0.84 18.94
N SER A 260 -12.01 -0.54 19.66
CA SER A 260 -13.35 -0.58 19.04
C SER A 260 -13.42 0.44 17.91
N GLY A 261 -13.86 0.00 16.73
CA GLY A 261 -13.84 0.81 15.50
C GLY A 261 -12.44 0.97 14.86
N GLY A 262 -11.40 0.44 15.48
CA GLY A 262 -10.03 0.51 14.97
C GLY A 262 -9.85 -0.26 13.66
N VAL A 263 -8.95 0.22 12.80
CA VAL A 263 -8.72 -0.29 11.43
C VAL A 263 -7.30 -0.86 11.31
N ALA A 264 -7.18 -2.06 10.73
CA ALA A 264 -5.90 -2.62 10.31
C ALA A 264 -5.86 -2.71 8.79
N GLN A 265 -4.72 -2.31 8.19
CA GLN A 265 -4.49 -2.37 6.75
C GLN A 265 -3.13 -2.99 6.45
N LEU A 266 -3.13 -4.01 5.61
CA LEU A 266 -1.93 -4.78 5.28
C LEU A 266 -1.82 -5.01 3.79
N LEU A 267 -0.58 -5.02 3.31
CA LEU A 267 -0.27 -5.78 2.11
C LEU A 267 -0.28 -7.27 2.47
N ALA A 268 -0.85 -8.06 1.59
CA ALA A 268 -1.04 -9.48 1.83
C ALA A 268 -0.87 -10.29 0.54
N SER A 269 -0.51 -11.56 0.70
CA SER A 269 -0.57 -12.54 -0.38
C SER A 269 -1.16 -13.83 0.13
N TRP A 270 -1.76 -14.59 -0.77
CA TRP A 270 -2.40 -15.86 -0.48
C TRP A 270 -2.22 -16.84 -1.61
N LEU A 271 -2.30 -18.12 -1.27
CA LEU A 271 -2.17 -19.18 -2.23
C LEU A 271 -3.51 -19.47 -2.93
N HIS A 272 -3.47 -19.64 -4.23
CA HIS A 272 -4.52 -20.30 -5.01
C HIS A 272 -4.18 -21.79 -5.08
N VAL A 273 -4.91 -22.61 -4.35
CA VAL A 273 -4.67 -24.04 -4.25
C VAL A 273 -5.73 -24.79 -5.06
N ARG A 274 -5.34 -25.83 -5.77
CA ARG A 274 -6.23 -26.63 -6.60
C ARG A 274 -7.43 -27.15 -5.81
N GLY A 275 -8.63 -26.81 -6.30
CA GLY A 275 -9.89 -27.24 -5.69
C GLY A 275 -10.33 -26.41 -4.47
N GLU A 276 -9.65 -25.31 -4.17
CA GLU A 276 -10.01 -24.38 -3.10
C GLU A 276 -10.22 -22.97 -3.70
N ASP A 277 -11.32 -22.30 -3.31
CA ASP A 277 -11.54 -20.90 -3.66
C ASP A 277 -10.68 -20.00 -2.75
N TRP A 278 -9.91 -19.08 -3.34
CA TRP A 278 -9.06 -18.17 -2.58
C TRP A 278 -9.82 -17.30 -1.56
N PRO A 279 -11.07 -16.84 -1.83
CA PRO A 279 -11.86 -16.13 -0.82
C PRO A 279 -12.13 -16.97 0.43
N ASP A 280 -12.42 -18.26 0.27
CA ASP A 280 -12.68 -19.15 1.40
C ASP A 280 -11.42 -19.43 2.21
N ARG A 281 -10.27 -19.53 1.53
CA ARG A 281 -8.96 -19.62 2.18
C ARG A 281 -8.69 -18.41 3.06
N VAL A 282 -8.76 -17.20 2.50
CA VAL A 282 -8.53 -15.97 3.26
C VAL A 282 -9.61 -15.73 4.30
N ARG A 283 -10.86 -16.11 4.04
CA ARG A 283 -11.96 -16.04 5.01
C ARG A 283 -11.65 -16.81 6.28
N SER A 284 -10.95 -17.95 6.17
CA SER A 284 -10.56 -18.76 7.32
C SER A 284 -9.58 -18.08 8.27
N TRP A 285 -8.88 -17.03 7.82
CA TRP A 285 -7.94 -16.25 8.62
C TRP A 285 -8.61 -15.12 9.41
N LEU A 286 -9.80 -14.67 8.94
CA LEU A 286 -10.44 -13.48 9.46
C LEU A 286 -10.91 -13.68 10.90
N PRO A 287 -10.54 -12.78 11.82
CA PRO A 287 -11.00 -12.85 13.19
C PRO A 287 -12.49 -12.53 13.31
N ALA A 288 -13.16 -13.14 14.28
CA ALA A 288 -14.53 -12.76 14.62
C ALA A 288 -14.63 -11.30 15.06
N GLY A 289 -15.78 -10.65 14.80
CA GLY A 289 -16.03 -9.27 15.20
C GLY A 289 -15.25 -8.22 14.39
N CYS A 290 -14.88 -8.56 13.16
CA CYS A 290 -14.27 -7.61 12.24
C CYS A 290 -15.00 -7.56 10.90
N ASP A 291 -15.29 -6.35 10.42
CA ASP A 291 -15.53 -6.13 9.00
C ASP A 291 -14.24 -6.38 8.25
N ALA A 292 -14.34 -6.92 7.04
CA ALA A 292 -13.17 -7.17 6.21
C ALA A 292 -13.43 -6.81 4.75
N TRP A 293 -12.47 -6.11 4.15
CA TRP A 293 -12.40 -5.89 2.71
C TRP A 293 -11.07 -6.41 2.19
N VAL A 294 -11.12 -7.46 1.39
CA VAL A 294 -9.95 -8.10 0.80
C VAL A 294 -9.98 -7.87 -0.70
N VAL A 295 -8.98 -7.17 -1.21
CA VAL A 295 -8.88 -6.78 -2.61
C VAL A 295 -7.69 -7.47 -3.24
N GLN A 296 -7.94 -8.43 -4.14
CA GLN A 296 -6.91 -9.04 -4.97
C GLN A 296 -6.55 -8.11 -6.11
N ARG A 297 -5.26 -7.75 -6.20
CA ARG A 297 -4.72 -6.81 -7.19
C ARG A 297 -3.96 -7.49 -8.31
N GLU A 298 -3.26 -8.54 -7.97
CA GLU A 298 -2.40 -9.27 -8.88
C GLU A 298 -2.51 -10.76 -8.60
N VAL A 299 -2.29 -11.56 -9.64
CA VAL A 299 -2.14 -13.01 -9.55
C VAL A 299 -0.95 -13.41 -10.38
N ALA A 300 0.01 -14.06 -9.75
CA ALA A 300 1.21 -14.58 -10.38
C ALA A 300 1.12 -16.10 -10.51
N ASP A 301 1.43 -16.65 -11.67
CA ASP A 301 1.68 -18.07 -11.81
C ASP A 301 2.97 -18.48 -11.06
N PRO A 302 3.19 -19.78 -10.80
CA PRO A 302 4.36 -20.26 -10.06
C PRO A 302 5.70 -19.78 -10.63
N ALA A 303 5.87 -19.75 -11.95
CA ALA A 303 7.13 -19.35 -12.56
C ALA A 303 7.38 -17.83 -12.43
N LEU A 304 6.34 -17.03 -12.64
CA LEU A 304 6.39 -15.58 -12.44
C LEU A 304 6.70 -15.24 -10.97
N HIS A 305 6.02 -15.90 -10.03
CA HIS A 305 6.24 -15.72 -8.60
C HIS A 305 7.71 -15.99 -8.22
N VAL A 306 8.22 -17.17 -8.53
CA VAL A 306 9.59 -17.57 -8.20
C VAL A 306 10.60 -16.60 -8.85
N GLY A 307 10.45 -16.32 -10.15
CA GLY A 307 11.36 -15.44 -10.86
C GLY A 307 11.36 -14.01 -10.35
N THR A 308 10.23 -13.50 -9.90
CA THR A 308 10.10 -12.16 -9.30
C THR A 308 10.89 -12.09 -8.00
N TRP A 309 10.69 -13.05 -7.10
CA TRP A 309 11.36 -13.02 -5.80
C TRP A 309 12.85 -13.37 -5.85
N GLN A 310 13.29 -14.12 -6.87
CA GLN A 310 14.73 -14.29 -7.14
C GLN A 310 15.38 -12.95 -7.51
N ARG A 311 14.78 -12.22 -8.43
CA ARG A 311 15.30 -10.90 -8.84
C ARG A 311 15.25 -9.89 -7.70
N ASP A 312 14.18 -9.91 -6.91
CA ASP A 312 14.07 -9.05 -5.72
C ASP A 312 15.20 -9.33 -4.72
N GLY A 313 15.51 -10.59 -4.44
CA GLY A 313 16.66 -10.99 -3.61
C GLY A 313 18.03 -10.82 -4.27
N GLY A 314 18.11 -10.26 -5.48
CA GLY A 314 19.37 -10.07 -6.21
C GLY A 314 20.01 -11.39 -6.70
N LEU A 315 19.23 -12.47 -6.79
CA LEU A 315 19.66 -13.75 -7.33
C LEU A 315 19.37 -13.81 -8.83
N ASP A 316 20.43 -14.06 -9.62
CA ASP A 316 20.26 -14.31 -11.06
C ASP A 316 19.55 -15.65 -11.29
N PRO A 317 18.33 -15.66 -11.87
CA PRO A 317 17.60 -16.89 -12.18
C PRO A 317 18.37 -17.86 -13.09
N ALA A 318 19.28 -17.36 -13.94
CA ALA A 318 20.10 -18.16 -14.84
C ALA A 318 21.33 -18.76 -14.17
N SER A 319 21.71 -18.33 -12.97
CA SER A 319 22.81 -18.88 -12.21
C SER A 319 22.52 -20.33 -11.75
N PRO A 320 23.53 -21.16 -11.44
CA PRO A 320 23.31 -22.47 -10.84
C PRO A 320 22.45 -22.43 -9.56
N ALA A 321 22.75 -21.49 -8.66
CA ALA A 321 21.99 -21.28 -7.42
C ALA A 321 20.54 -20.86 -7.69
N GLY A 322 20.32 -19.96 -8.65
CA GLY A 322 18.98 -19.54 -9.07
C GLY A 322 18.15 -20.70 -9.60
N ARG A 323 18.74 -21.53 -10.47
CA ARG A 323 18.03 -22.71 -10.99
C ARG A 323 17.71 -23.74 -9.91
N ASP A 324 18.61 -23.96 -8.95
CA ASP A 324 18.36 -24.91 -7.86
C ASP A 324 17.27 -24.41 -6.91
N GLN A 325 17.27 -23.12 -6.57
CA GLN A 325 16.21 -22.51 -5.79
C GLN A 325 14.87 -22.56 -6.53
N ALA A 326 14.84 -22.19 -7.81
CA ALA A 326 13.61 -22.23 -8.62
C ALA A 326 13.03 -23.64 -8.67
N ARG A 327 13.86 -24.66 -8.88
CA ARG A 327 13.42 -26.06 -8.86
C ARG A 327 12.79 -26.43 -7.52
N ALA A 328 13.44 -26.10 -6.41
CA ALA A 328 12.95 -26.43 -5.07
C ALA A 328 11.59 -25.76 -4.77
N TRP A 329 11.42 -24.51 -5.20
CA TRP A 329 10.17 -23.79 -5.01
C TRP A 329 9.04 -24.32 -5.89
N LEU A 330 9.30 -24.57 -7.17
CA LEU A 330 8.32 -25.15 -8.09
C LEU A 330 7.89 -26.55 -7.67
N GLU A 331 8.83 -27.40 -7.24
CA GLU A 331 8.52 -28.72 -6.69
C GLU A 331 7.67 -28.65 -5.40
N TRP A 332 7.90 -27.63 -4.57
CA TRP A 332 7.07 -27.38 -3.38
C TRP A 332 5.64 -26.96 -3.80
N MET A 333 5.49 -26.05 -4.75
CA MET A 333 4.19 -25.63 -5.27
C MET A 333 3.41 -26.80 -5.89
N ASP A 334 4.10 -27.63 -6.68
CA ASP A 334 3.48 -28.82 -7.28
C ASP A 334 2.96 -29.79 -6.21
N ARG A 335 3.77 -30.06 -5.16
CA ARG A 335 3.38 -30.98 -4.06
C ARG A 335 2.22 -30.43 -3.23
N THR A 336 2.14 -29.14 -3.05
CA THR A 336 1.09 -28.48 -2.25
C THR A 336 -0.13 -28.09 -3.08
N GLY A 337 -0.10 -28.33 -4.41
CA GLY A 337 -1.20 -28.02 -5.31
C GLY A 337 -1.41 -26.53 -5.57
N VAL A 338 -0.38 -25.70 -5.36
CA VAL A 338 -0.44 -24.26 -5.62
C VAL A 338 -0.45 -24.01 -7.13
N GLU A 339 -1.49 -23.36 -7.61
CA GLU A 339 -1.69 -23.00 -9.03
C GLU A 339 -1.33 -21.55 -9.32
N ALA A 340 -1.44 -20.67 -8.31
CA ALA A 340 -1.05 -19.26 -8.41
C ALA A 340 -0.86 -18.66 -7.01
N VAL A 341 -0.32 -17.44 -6.98
CA VAL A 341 -0.22 -16.60 -5.78
C VAL A 341 -0.93 -15.28 -6.02
N GLY A 342 -1.93 -14.99 -5.20
CA GLY A 342 -2.62 -13.71 -5.18
C GLY A 342 -1.89 -12.69 -4.32
N PHE A 343 -1.90 -11.42 -4.76
CA PHE A 343 -1.37 -10.27 -4.01
C PHE A 343 -2.42 -9.18 -3.92
N GLY A 344 -2.47 -8.51 -2.77
CA GLY A 344 -3.44 -7.45 -2.62
C GLY A 344 -3.40 -6.75 -1.26
N LEU A 345 -4.54 -6.14 -0.95
CA LEU A 345 -4.76 -5.37 0.24
C LEU A 345 -5.79 -6.06 1.12
N LEU A 346 -5.52 -6.10 2.42
CA LEU A 346 -6.45 -6.57 3.42
C LEU A 346 -6.74 -5.42 4.38
N THR A 347 -8.01 -5.04 4.48
CA THR A 347 -8.51 -4.07 5.46
C THR A 347 -9.43 -4.78 6.45
N LEU A 348 -9.16 -4.62 7.73
CA LEU A 348 -10.03 -5.07 8.83
C LEU A 348 -10.50 -3.86 9.62
N ARG A 349 -11.76 -3.87 10.08
CA ARG A 349 -12.25 -2.93 11.07
C ARG A 349 -12.91 -3.69 12.20
N ARG A 350 -12.44 -3.50 13.43
CA ARG A 350 -13.11 -4.09 14.59
C ARG A 350 -14.51 -3.50 14.78
N THR A 351 -15.53 -4.35 14.87
CA THR A 351 -16.92 -3.97 15.02
C THR A 351 -17.64 -4.79 16.10
N ASP A 352 -18.59 -4.17 16.78
CA ASP A 352 -19.51 -4.85 17.71
C ASP A 352 -20.81 -5.28 16.98
N ALA A 353 -20.99 -4.87 15.73
CA ALA A 353 -22.10 -5.28 14.87
C ALA A 353 -21.83 -6.61 14.16
N ALA A 354 -22.83 -7.14 13.45
CA ALA A 354 -22.60 -8.29 12.56
C ALA A 354 -21.59 -7.92 11.49
N PRO A 355 -20.49 -8.69 11.33
CA PRO A 355 -19.44 -8.37 10.39
C PRO A 355 -19.89 -8.37 8.93
N THR A 356 -19.36 -7.43 8.15
CA THR A 356 -19.46 -7.40 6.70
C THR A 356 -18.12 -7.83 6.11
N VAL A 357 -18.12 -8.91 5.31
CA VAL A 357 -16.89 -9.46 4.70
C VAL A 357 -17.05 -9.46 3.19
N VAL A 358 -16.16 -8.76 2.50
CA VAL A 358 -16.16 -8.59 1.05
C VAL A 358 -14.83 -9.01 0.46
N PHE A 359 -14.88 -9.81 -0.59
CA PHE A 359 -13.71 -10.21 -1.40
C PHE A 359 -13.92 -9.70 -2.81
N GLU A 360 -12.89 -9.05 -3.36
CA GLU A 360 -12.94 -8.50 -4.70
C GLU A 360 -11.65 -8.83 -5.47
N ASP A 361 -11.82 -9.18 -6.74
CA ASP A 361 -10.72 -9.37 -7.67
C ASP A 361 -10.69 -8.14 -8.62
N VAL A 362 -9.85 -7.16 -8.29
CA VAL A 362 -9.76 -5.88 -8.98
C VAL A 362 -8.36 -5.73 -9.58
N ARG A 363 -8.15 -6.34 -10.75
CA ARG A 363 -6.86 -6.35 -11.47
C ARG A 363 -6.69 -5.15 -12.39
N GLU A 364 -7.78 -4.47 -12.73
CA GLU A 364 -7.71 -3.25 -13.52
C GLU A 364 -6.98 -2.14 -12.76
N PRO A 365 -6.27 -1.25 -13.47
CA PRO A 365 -5.68 -0.09 -12.83
C PRO A 365 -6.73 0.77 -12.13
N PHE A 366 -6.46 1.20 -10.92
CA PHE A 366 -7.27 2.19 -10.25
C PHE A 366 -6.52 3.48 -9.92
N ASP A 367 -7.29 4.49 -9.57
CA ASP A 367 -6.70 5.77 -9.22
C ASP A 367 -6.21 5.73 -7.75
N ASP A 368 -4.97 6.12 -7.56
CA ASP A 368 -4.39 6.37 -6.24
C ASP A 368 -4.64 7.86 -5.84
N PRO A 369 -4.77 8.14 -4.55
CA PRO A 369 -4.67 7.23 -3.41
C PRO A 369 -5.96 6.45 -3.14
N LEU A 370 -5.85 5.16 -2.82
CA LEU A 370 -6.99 4.30 -2.47
C LEU A 370 -7.52 4.54 -1.04
N GLY A 371 -6.73 5.17 -0.17
CA GLY A 371 -7.12 5.43 1.23
C GLY A 371 -8.48 6.10 1.40
N PRO A 372 -8.82 7.17 0.66
CA PRO A 372 -10.16 7.77 0.68
C PRO A 372 -11.28 6.81 0.26
N GLU A 373 -11.02 5.89 -0.65
CA GLU A 373 -11.99 4.86 -1.04
C GLU A 373 -12.23 3.84 0.07
N VAL A 374 -11.15 3.42 0.77
CA VAL A 374 -11.28 2.57 1.96
C VAL A 374 -12.12 3.27 3.04
N GLU A 375 -11.88 4.55 3.29
CA GLU A 375 -12.71 5.35 4.21
C GLU A 375 -14.18 5.36 3.78
N GLY A 376 -14.43 5.66 2.50
CA GLY A 376 -15.77 5.66 1.93
C GLY A 376 -16.43 4.28 2.01
N TRP A 377 -15.69 3.20 1.80
CA TRP A 377 -16.19 1.83 1.93
C TRP A 377 -16.65 1.55 3.38
N LEU A 378 -15.86 1.93 4.37
CA LEU A 378 -16.22 1.78 5.78
C LEU A 378 -17.51 2.55 6.13
N ASP A 379 -17.67 3.78 5.63
CA ASP A 379 -18.87 4.60 5.83
C ASP A 379 -20.10 3.98 5.14
N ARG A 380 -19.92 3.44 3.95
CA ARG A 380 -21.00 2.77 3.20
C ARG A 380 -21.43 1.47 3.88
N VAL A 381 -20.50 0.72 4.47
CA VAL A 381 -20.82 -0.46 5.28
C VAL A 381 -21.72 -0.07 6.47
N ASP A 382 -21.39 1.01 7.18
CA ASP A 382 -22.20 1.48 8.31
C ASP A 382 -23.55 1.99 7.85
N TRP A 383 -23.59 2.72 6.75
CA TRP A 383 -24.86 3.20 6.18
C TRP A 383 -25.75 2.04 5.72
N LEU A 384 -25.22 1.05 5.01
CA LEU A 384 -25.97 -0.15 4.59
C LEU A 384 -26.48 -0.96 5.78
N ARG A 385 -25.72 -1.02 6.85
CA ARG A 385 -26.13 -1.68 8.10
C ARG A 385 -27.28 -0.94 8.75
N ALA A 386 -27.27 0.38 8.78
CA ALA A 386 -28.38 1.20 9.26
C ALA A 386 -29.64 1.09 8.36
N HIS A 387 -29.48 0.74 7.08
CA HIS A 387 -30.55 0.55 6.10
C HIS A 387 -30.67 -0.92 5.66
N ALA A 388 -30.44 -1.87 6.59
CA ALA A 388 -30.54 -3.30 6.32
C ALA A 388 -31.99 -3.73 5.99
N ASP A 389 -32.97 -3.09 6.61
CA ASP A 389 -34.39 -3.28 6.33
C ASP A 389 -34.78 -2.63 5.00
N ASP A 390 -35.61 -3.33 4.21
CA ASP A 390 -36.06 -2.87 2.91
C ASP A 390 -36.86 -1.57 2.97
N THR A 391 -37.66 -1.39 4.02
CA THR A 391 -38.45 -0.17 4.24
C THR A 391 -37.55 1.03 4.47
N ALA A 392 -36.47 0.86 5.26
CA ALA A 392 -35.48 1.90 5.51
C ALA A 392 -34.75 2.27 4.22
N LEU A 393 -34.38 1.28 3.41
CA LEU A 393 -33.69 1.51 2.13
C LEU A 393 -34.63 2.21 1.13
N LEU A 394 -35.88 1.79 1.02
CA LEU A 394 -36.88 2.42 0.13
C LEU A 394 -37.19 3.87 0.54
N SER A 395 -37.06 4.20 1.82
CA SER A 395 -37.24 5.57 2.33
C SER A 395 -36.01 6.47 2.10
N ALA A 396 -34.86 5.89 1.75
CA ALA A 396 -33.61 6.62 1.56
C ALA A 396 -33.63 7.45 0.27
N ARG A 397 -32.96 8.61 0.33
CA ARG A 397 -32.70 9.46 -0.84
C ARG A 397 -31.27 9.23 -1.27
N LEU A 398 -31.08 8.88 -2.53
CA LEU A 398 -29.76 8.53 -3.11
C LEU A 398 -29.45 9.44 -4.28
N THR A 399 -28.15 9.71 -4.46
CA THR A 399 -27.63 10.50 -5.57
C THR A 399 -26.51 9.70 -6.26
N LEU A 400 -26.42 9.80 -7.58
CA LEU A 400 -25.27 9.27 -8.31
C LEU A 400 -24.00 10.01 -7.91
N ALA A 401 -22.90 9.26 -7.72
CA ALA A 401 -21.59 9.87 -7.53
C ALA A 401 -21.17 10.63 -8.82
N PRO A 402 -20.49 11.79 -8.69
CA PRO A 402 -20.13 12.63 -9.84
C PRO A 402 -19.25 11.93 -10.88
N SER A 403 -18.49 10.91 -10.47
CA SER A 403 -17.60 10.13 -11.32
C SER A 403 -18.29 9.00 -12.10
N VAL A 404 -19.60 8.82 -11.94
CA VAL A 404 -20.34 7.73 -12.61
C VAL A 404 -20.61 8.07 -14.06
N LEU A 405 -20.28 7.13 -14.94
CA LEU A 405 -20.62 7.18 -16.37
C LEU A 405 -21.48 5.97 -16.76
N LEU A 406 -22.38 6.19 -17.72
CA LEU A 406 -23.13 5.14 -18.40
C LEU A 406 -22.50 4.89 -19.78
N GLU A 407 -22.03 3.67 -20.00
CA GLU A 407 -21.56 3.18 -21.31
C GLU A 407 -22.66 2.37 -21.98
N ARG A 408 -22.81 2.53 -23.30
CA ARG A 408 -23.75 1.74 -24.11
C ARG A 408 -23.02 1.13 -25.30
N TRP A 409 -23.32 -0.13 -25.58
CA TRP A 409 -22.77 -0.83 -26.76
C TRP A 409 -23.86 -1.06 -27.76
N SER A 410 -23.48 -0.93 -29.02
CA SER A 410 -24.35 -1.25 -30.16
C SER A 410 -23.62 -2.13 -31.15
N ALA A 411 -24.31 -3.10 -31.70
CA ALA A 411 -23.82 -3.95 -32.76
C ALA A 411 -24.48 -3.56 -34.10
N PRO A 412 -23.84 -3.83 -35.28
CA PRO A 412 -24.47 -3.67 -36.57
C PRO A 412 -25.71 -4.57 -36.66
N GLY A 413 -26.83 -3.98 -37.08
CA GLY A 413 -28.10 -4.69 -37.36
C GLY A 413 -28.62 -4.39 -38.76
N PRO A 414 -29.73 -5.03 -39.20
CA PRO A 414 -30.27 -4.83 -40.53
C PRO A 414 -30.71 -3.40 -40.86
N GLU A 415 -31.10 -2.67 -39.80
CA GLU A 415 -31.60 -1.27 -39.91
C GLU A 415 -30.62 -0.24 -39.33
N GLY A 416 -29.35 -0.63 -39.11
CA GLY A 416 -28.32 0.21 -38.50
C GLY A 416 -27.80 -0.34 -37.17
N TRP A 417 -27.42 0.56 -36.26
CA TRP A 417 -26.87 0.19 -34.94
C TRP A 417 -27.99 -0.24 -33.99
N THR A 418 -27.89 -1.46 -33.45
CA THR A 418 -28.81 -2.00 -32.45
C THR A 418 -28.10 -2.04 -31.09
N ALA A 419 -28.73 -1.47 -30.05
CA ALA A 419 -28.20 -1.53 -28.71
C ALA A 419 -28.16 -2.99 -28.22
N VAL A 420 -27.00 -3.43 -27.69
CA VAL A 420 -26.77 -4.81 -27.24
C VAL A 420 -26.41 -4.90 -25.76
N GLY A 421 -26.13 -3.78 -25.11
CA GLY A 421 -25.84 -3.75 -23.68
C GLY A 421 -25.49 -2.36 -23.18
N ALA A 422 -25.51 -2.23 -21.86
CA ALA A 422 -25.06 -1.04 -21.15
C ALA A 422 -24.38 -1.42 -19.85
N ALA A 423 -23.45 -0.58 -19.37
CA ALA A 423 -22.92 -0.66 -18.03
C ALA A 423 -22.77 0.72 -17.42
N VAL A 424 -22.87 0.76 -16.11
CA VAL A 424 -22.51 1.93 -15.31
C VAL A 424 -21.22 1.66 -14.56
N GLY A 425 -20.36 2.66 -14.46
CA GLY A 425 -19.10 2.53 -13.75
C GLY A 425 -18.60 3.85 -13.22
N ARG A 426 -17.79 3.78 -12.16
CA ARG A 426 -17.05 4.93 -11.64
C ARG A 426 -15.77 5.12 -12.45
N GLN A 427 -15.36 6.38 -12.62
CA GLN A 427 -14.10 6.73 -13.27
C GLN A 427 -12.95 6.91 -12.26
N ASP A 428 -13.26 6.88 -10.97
CA ASP A 428 -12.33 7.01 -9.83
C ASP A 428 -12.30 5.73 -8.98
N GLY A 429 -11.32 5.67 -8.08
CA GLY A 429 -11.11 4.54 -7.19
C GLY A 429 -10.92 3.22 -7.94
N PRO A 430 -11.49 2.10 -7.48
CA PRO A 430 -11.38 0.79 -8.11
C PRO A 430 -12.04 0.65 -9.48
N ARG A 431 -12.74 1.68 -9.94
CA ARG A 431 -13.42 1.72 -11.25
C ARG A 431 -14.41 0.57 -11.45
N TRP A 432 -15.14 0.22 -10.39
CA TRP A 432 -16.18 -0.81 -10.49
C TRP A 432 -17.15 -0.53 -11.62
N ARG A 433 -17.53 -1.61 -12.29
CA ARG A 433 -18.38 -1.59 -13.47
C ARG A 433 -19.47 -2.65 -13.35
N HIS A 434 -20.71 -2.24 -13.56
CA HIS A 434 -21.90 -3.10 -13.49
C HIS A 434 -22.65 -3.06 -14.80
N GLU A 435 -22.92 -4.23 -15.36
CA GLU A 435 -23.87 -4.32 -16.46
C GLU A 435 -25.26 -3.99 -15.95
N VAL A 436 -26.00 -3.19 -16.72
CA VAL A 436 -27.34 -2.71 -16.35
C VAL A 436 -28.31 -2.87 -17.51
N ASP A 437 -29.55 -3.21 -17.19
CA ASP A 437 -30.66 -3.16 -18.12
C ASP A 437 -31.29 -1.74 -18.19
N GLY A 438 -32.29 -1.56 -19.04
CA GLY A 438 -32.99 -0.29 -19.18
C GLY A 438 -33.55 0.25 -17.88
N PRO A 439 -34.38 -0.54 -17.16
CA PRO A 439 -34.92 -0.13 -15.87
C PRO A 439 -33.87 0.28 -14.83
N ALA A 440 -32.78 -0.45 -14.74
CA ALA A 440 -31.70 -0.12 -13.80
C ALA A 440 -30.97 1.18 -14.21
N ALA A 441 -30.73 1.40 -15.53
CA ALA A 441 -30.15 2.64 -16.02
C ALA A 441 -31.07 3.85 -15.76
N ASP A 442 -32.37 3.69 -15.95
CA ASP A 442 -33.37 4.74 -15.73
C ASP A 442 -33.54 5.04 -14.22
N LEU A 443 -33.47 4.02 -13.35
CA LEU A 443 -33.41 4.19 -11.89
C LEU A 443 -32.23 5.06 -11.49
N LEU A 444 -31.03 4.69 -11.95
CA LEU A 444 -29.81 5.42 -11.65
C LEU A 444 -29.90 6.87 -12.16
N ALA A 445 -30.44 7.07 -13.37
CA ALA A 445 -30.68 8.40 -13.92
C ALA A 445 -31.65 9.23 -13.09
N GLY A 446 -32.60 8.59 -12.39
CA GLY A 446 -33.56 9.25 -11.47
C GLY A 446 -32.98 9.56 -10.08
N CYS A 447 -31.83 8.99 -9.70
CA CYS A 447 -31.23 9.19 -8.40
C CYS A 447 -30.53 10.56 -8.30
N HIS A 448 -31.28 11.60 -7.97
CA HIS A 448 -30.79 12.98 -7.78
C HIS A 448 -30.97 13.48 -6.35
N GLY A 449 -31.37 12.62 -5.41
CA GLY A 449 -31.67 12.99 -4.02
C GLY A 449 -33.04 13.65 -3.82
N ALA A 450 -33.78 13.94 -4.87
CA ALA A 450 -35.08 14.62 -4.78
C ALA A 450 -36.20 13.74 -4.22
N LEU A 451 -36.24 12.48 -4.65
CA LEU A 451 -37.28 11.52 -4.25
C LEU A 451 -36.68 10.37 -3.44
N PRO A 452 -37.46 9.78 -2.50
CA PRO A 452 -37.10 8.50 -1.90
C PRO A 452 -36.99 7.40 -2.97
N LEU A 453 -36.17 6.39 -2.71
CA LEU A 453 -35.97 5.26 -3.61
C LEU A 453 -37.31 4.56 -3.95
N GLY A 454 -38.17 4.37 -2.99
CA GLY A 454 -39.50 3.74 -3.18
C GLY A 454 -40.36 4.46 -4.19
N GLU A 455 -40.44 5.80 -4.13
CA GLU A 455 -41.16 6.61 -5.10
C GLU A 455 -40.53 6.51 -6.51
N LEU A 456 -39.21 6.46 -6.61
CA LEU A 456 -38.54 6.24 -7.90
C LEU A 456 -38.87 4.87 -8.50
N VAL A 457 -38.93 3.82 -7.68
CA VAL A 457 -39.29 2.46 -8.14
C VAL A 457 -40.79 2.42 -8.58
N GLU A 458 -41.69 3.13 -7.93
CA GLU A 458 -43.08 3.25 -8.36
C GLU A 458 -43.20 3.95 -9.72
N LEU A 459 -42.46 5.04 -9.91
CA LEU A 459 -42.44 5.75 -11.20
C LEU A 459 -41.87 4.86 -12.32
N LEU A 460 -40.85 4.07 -12.06
CA LEU A 460 -40.31 3.10 -12.99
C LEU A 460 -41.27 1.97 -13.33
N ALA A 461 -42.04 1.51 -12.33
CA ALA A 461 -43.09 0.51 -12.52
C ALA A 461 -44.13 0.97 -13.58
N ILE A 462 -44.53 2.22 -13.46
CA ILE A 462 -45.44 2.85 -14.46
C ILE A 462 -44.77 3.00 -15.80
N ALA A 463 -43.53 3.51 -15.85
CA ALA A 463 -42.83 3.78 -17.09
C ALA A 463 -42.50 2.52 -17.93
N HIS A 464 -42.24 1.39 -17.26
CA HIS A 464 -41.89 0.12 -17.88
C HIS A 464 -43.06 -0.90 -17.91
N ASP A 465 -44.27 -0.52 -17.53
CA ASP A 465 -45.46 -1.39 -17.46
C ASP A 465 -45.15 -2.70 -16.71
N ARG A 466 -44.56 -2.56 -15.48
CA ARG A 466 -44.18 -3.70 -14.63
C ARG A 466 -44.84 -3.60 -13.26
N PRO A 467 -45.15 -4.73 -12.60
CA PRO A 467 -45.62 -4.74 -11.23
C PRO A 467 -44.57 -4.13 -10.28
N THR A 468 -45.00 -3.22 -9.41
CA THR A 468 -44.11 -2.52 -8.46
C THR A 468 -43.34 -3.50 -7.56
N ASP A 469 -44.01 -4.52 -7.01
CA ASP A 469 -43.39 -5.51 -6.12
C ASP A 469 -42.27 -6.29 -6.81
N ALA A 470 -42.46 -6.60 -8.11
CA ALA A 470 -41.42 -7.30 -8.88
C ALA A 470 -40.18 -6.39 -9.10
N LEU A 471 -40.39 -5.09 -9.36
CA LEU A 471 -39.32 -4.14 -9.49
C LEU A 471 -38.62 -3.87 -8.17
N VAL A 472 -39.34 -3.75 -7.04
CA VAL A 472 -38.77 -3.62 -5.71
C VAL A 472 -37.81 -4.81 -5.44
N THR A 473 -38.30 -6.04 -5.66
CA THR A 473 -37.51 -7.26 -5.44
C THR A 473 -36.23 -7.30 -6.28
N ALA A 474 -36.29 -6.86 -7.54
CA ALA A 474 -35.12 -6.83 -8.42
C ALA A 474 -34.16 -5.66 -8.10
N THR A 475 -34.70 -4.52 -7.70
CA THR A 475 -33.93 -3.28 -7.51
C THR A 475 -33.10 -3.27 -6.22
N LEU A 476 -33.67 -3.72 -5.10
CA LEU A 476 -33.01 -3.59 -3.78
C LEU A 476 -31.62 -4.25 -3.71
N PRO A 477 -31.38 -5.47 -4.22
CA PRO A 477 -30.05 -6.06 -4.23
C PRO A 477 -29.07 -5.23 -5.06
N ALA A 478 -29.48 -4.75 -6.24
CA ALA A 478 -28.65 -3.92 -7.10
C ALA A 478 -28.30 -2.57 -6.46
N VAL A 479 -29.27 -1.92 -5.81
CA VAL A 479 -29.03 -0.66 -5.09
C VAL A 479 -28.06 -0.86 -3.93
N ARG A 480 -28.17 -1.94 -3.16
CA ARG A 480 -27.21 -2.27 -2.09
C ARG A 480 -25.80 -2.41 -2.65
N GLU A 481 -25.65 -3.03 -3.82
CA GLU A 481 -24.37 -3.19 -4.49
C GLU A 481 -23.83 -1.86 -5.04
N PHE A 482 -24.70 -1.04 -5.67
CA PHE A 482 -24.32 0.30 -6.15
C PHE A 482 -23.89 1.22 -5.01
N VAL A 483 -24.54 1.13 -3.85
CA VAL A 483 -24.10 1.85 -2.65
C VAL A 483 -22.78 1.30 -2.15
N ARG A 484 -22.61 -0.02 -2.06
CA ARG A 484 -21.35 -0.64 -1.61
C ARG A 484 -20.18 -0.19 -2.44
N HIS A 485 -20.31 -0.10 -3.76
CA HIS A 485 -19.30 0.36 -4.70
C HIS A 485 -19.26 1.88 -4.90
N GLY A 486 -20.10 2.62 -4.16
CA GLY A 486 -20.09 4.07 -4.19
C GLY A 486 -20.57 4.69 -5.51
N LEU A 487 -21.33 3.95 -6.33
CA LEU A 487 -22.03 4.52 -7.50
C LEU A 487 -23.21 5.37 -7.03
N LEU A 488 -23.90 4.89 -6.00
CA LEU A 488 -24.94 5.63 -5.29
C LEU A 488 -24.42 6.07 -3.92
N VAL A 489 -24.66 7.31 -3.59
CA VAL A 489 -24.31 7.90 -2.30
C VAL A 489 -25.57 8.46 -1.63
N PRO A 490 -25.68 8.38 -0.28
CA PRO A 490 -26.77 9.01 0.45
C PRO A 490 -26.81 10.50 0.19
N SER A 491 -28.00 11.02 -0.08
CA SER A 491 -28.23 12.48 -0.10
C SER A 491 -28.37 12.96 1.33
N GLY A 492 -27.57 13.95 1.72
CA GLY A 492 -27.59 14.56 3.05
C GLY A 492 -28.88 15.30 3.36
#